data_220f1a90b2f0b16041f8f6eee0d97fe2
#
_entry.id   220f1a90b2f0b16041f8f6eee0d97fe2
#
_cell.length_a   1.000
_cell.length_b   1.000
_cell.length_c   1.000
_cell.angle_alpha   90.00
_cell.angle_beta   90.00
_cell.angle_gamma   90.00
#
_symmetry.space_group_name_H-M   'P 1'
#
loop_
_entity.id
_entity.type
_entity.pdbx_description
1 polymer ?
#
loop_
_entity_poly.entity_id
_entity_poly.type
_entity_poly.pdbx_seq_one_letter_code
_entity_poly.pdbx_strand_id
1 'polypeptide(L)'
;MSKQFQLPKSWQYFLLGVLLWVLVDFGTAGGFRITYFEKYGLTLLLFYVGYPLVFSVLIFRLRWSEIRLFAATLVAIFMVEVVFTRNPLVMTFPALIWAIPLAIMIYVPLTYFPLWFVRKEIAKHWILILGLTVVEVVIMMLATFGRPRS
;
A
#
# COMPACT_ATOMS: atom_id res chain seq x y z
N MET A 1 -34.67 16.10 15.55
CA MET A 1 -33.87 15.19 14.69
C MET A 1 -32.43 15.69 14.67
N SER A 2 -31.52 15.04 15.39
CA SER A 2 -30.09 15.41 15.40
C SER A 2 -29.51 15.04 14.04
N LYS A 3 -29.02 16.03 13.28
CA LYS A 3 -28.21 15.76 12.09
C LYS A 3 -26.94 15.02 12.57
N GLN A 4 -26.87 13.72 12.33
CA GLN A 4 -25.64 12.97 12.56
C GLN A 4 -24.54 13.62 11.72
N PHE A 5 -23.52 14.14 12.40
CA PHE A 5 -22.35 14.71 11.76
C PHE A 5 -21.59 13.56 11.06
N GLN A 6 -21.78 13.42 9.75
CA GLN A 6 -21.03 12.46 8.94
C GLN A 6 -19.83 13.17 8.32
N LEU A 7 -18.64 12.66 8.60
CA LEU A 7 -17.42 13.14 7.95
C LEU A 7 -17.53 12.99 6.43
N PRO A 8 -17.04 13.97 5.65
CA PRO A 8 -16.93 13.84 4.19
C PRO A 8 -16.16 12.56 3.79
N LYS A 9 -16.59 11.91 2.70
CA LYS A 9 -15.97 10.65 2.22
C LYS A 9 -14.47 10.75 2.02
N SER A 10 -13.96 11.90 1.57
CA SER A 10 -12.53 12.16 1.43
C SER A 10 -11.78 12.10 2.76
N TRP A 11 -12.36 12.62 3.83
CA TRP A 11 -11.80 12.54 5.16
C TRP A 11 -11.87 11.13 5.75
N GLN A 12 -12.97 10.40 5.51
CA GLN A 12 -13.06 8.99 5.92
C GLN A 12 -11.97 8.15 5.26
N TYR A 13 -11.77 8.33 3.94
CA TYR A 13 -10.69 7.67 3.21
C TYR A 13 -9.30 8.02 3.78
N PHE A 14 -9.05 9.31 3.99
CA PHE A 14 -7.78 9.79 4.49
C PHE A 14 -7.46 9.20 5.87
N LEU A 15 -8.39 9.29 6.82
CA LEU A 15 -8.18 8.77 8.18
C LEU A 15 -8.00 7.26 8.22
N LEU A 16 -8.79 6.51 7.44
CA LEU A 16 -8.61 5.06 7.30
C LEU A 16 -7.26 4.73 6.66
N GLY A 17 -6.83 5.48 5.66
CA GLY A 17 -5.53 5.31 5.04
C GLY A 17 -4.38 5.54 6.02
N VAL A 18 -4.42 6.63 6.80
CA VAL A 18 -3.42 6.89 7.86
C VAL A 18 -3.39 5.75 8.87
N LEU A 19 -4.56 5.31 9.35
CA LEU A 19 -4.65 4.21 10.31
C LEU A 19 -4.04 2.92 9.75
N LEU A 20 -4.34 2.58 8.51
CA LEU A 20 -3.80 1.37 7.88
C LEU A 20 -2.30 1.44 7.69
N TRP A 21 -1.75 2.59 7.29
CA TRP A 21 -0.31 2.77 7.19
C TRP A 21 0.39 2.51 8.52
N VAL A 22 -0.14 3.08 9.60
CA VAL A 22 0.38 2.85 10.96
C VAL A 22 0.31 1.38 11.35
N LEU A 23 -0.82 0.71 11.08
CA LEU A 23 -1.01 -0.71 11.41
C LEU A 23 -0.08 -1.63 10.61
N VAL A 24 0.10 -1.37 9.31
CA VAL A 24 0.98 -2.17 8.45
C VAL A 24 2.43 -2.01 8.89
N ASP A 25 2.88 -0.80 9.16
CA ASP A 25 4.25 -0.55 9.61
C ASP A 25 4.49 -1.16 11.00
N PHE A 26 3.54 -1.04 11.91
CA PHE A 26 3.60 -1.71 13.21
C PHE A 26 3.75 -3.24 13.05
N GLY A 27 2.99 -3.86 12.14
CA GLY A 27 3.06 -5.29 11.89
C GLY A 27 4.35 -5.75 11.21
N THR A 28 4.87 -4.95 10.26
CA THR A 28 6.06 -5.31 9.47
C THR A 28 7.37 -4.94 10.16
N ALA A 29 7.40 -3.85 10.91
CA ALA A 29 8.61 -3.40 11.62
C ALA A 29 8.82 -4.07 13.00
N GLY A 30 7.94 -4.98 13.40
CA GLY A 30 8.03 -5.66 14.71
C GLY A 30 7.68 -4.77 15.89
N GLY A 31 6.81 -3.79 15.69
CA GLY A 31 6.30 -2.87 16.70
C GLY A 31 6.91 -1.47 16.63
N PHE A 32 6.28 -0.53 17.33
CA PHE A 32 6.78 0.84 17.43
C PHE A 32 8.08 0.87 18.25
N ARG A 33 9.17 1.11 17.57
CA ARG A 33 10.44 1.46 18.24
C ARG A 33 10.58 2.98 18.23
N ILE A 34 10.65 3.59 19.42
CA ILE A 34 10.84 5.04 19.57
C ILE A 34 12.08 5.50 18.79
N THR A 35 13.16 4.73 18.81
CA THR A 35 14.38 4.97 18.02
C THR A 35 14.16 5.02 16.51
N TYR A 36 13.16 4.31 16.00
CA TYR A 36 12.81 4.32 14.58
C TYR A 36 12.10 5.65 14.23
N PHE A 37 11.21 6.11 15.09
CA PHE A 37 10.55 7.41 14.93
C PHE A 37 11.52 8.58 15.03
N GLU A 38 12.47 8.54 15.96
CA GLU A 38 13.50 9.58 16.09
C GLU A 38 14.37 9.68 14.83
N LYS A 39 14.72 8.53 14.24
CA LYS A 39 15.58 8.48 13.06
C LYS A 39 14.84 8.81 11.75
N TYR A 40 13.60 8.38 11.60
CA TYR A 40 12.85 8.42 10.34
C TYR A 40 11.56 9.23 10.41
N GLY A 41 11.29 9.94 11.50
CA GLY A 41 9.99 10.55 11.80
C GLY A 41 9.41 11.40 10.68
N LEU A 42 10.23 12.24 10.03
CA LEU A 42 9.76 13.05 8.89
C LEU A 42 9.40 12.18 7.68
N THR A 43 10.21 11.17 7.38
CA THR A 43 9.95 10.24 6.27
C THR A 43 8.68 9.42 6.52
N LEU A 44 8.50 8.93 7.74
CA LEU A 44 7.29 8.20 8.15
C LEU A 44 6.05 9.09 8.05
N LEU A 45 6.14 10.35 8.49
CA LEU A 45 5.03 11.29 8.36
C LEU A 45 4.63 11.51 6.90
N LEU A 46 5.60 11.63 5.99
CA LEU A 46 5.34 11.76 4.55
C LEU A 46 4.61 10.53 3.99
N PHE A 47 4.93 9.32 4.45
CA PHE A 47 4.23 8.11 3.99
C PHE A 47 2.87 7.96 4.66
N TYR A 48 2.77 8.09 5.99
CA TYR A 48 1.52 7.86 6.72
C TYR A 48 0.46 8.90 6.40
N VAL A 49 0.86 10.14 6.20
CA VAL A 49 -0.04 11.26 5.93
C VAL A 49 -0.04 11.61 4.44
N GLY A 50 1.13 11.74 3.83
CA GLY A 50 1.28 12.17 2.45
C GLY A 50 0.66 11.21 1.45
N TYR A 51 0.88 9.90 1.60
CA TYR A 51 0.31 8.89 0.70
C TYR A 51 -1.22 8.91 0.71
N PRO A 52 -1.91 8.74 1.87
CA PRO A 52 -3.37 8.82 1.90
C PRO A 52 -3.92 10.17 1.44
N LEU A 53 -3.20 11.27 1.70
CA LEU A 53 -3.60 12.61 1.26
C LEU A 53 -3.57 12.72 -0.27
N VAL A 54 -2.48 12.30 -0.90
CA VAL A 54 -2.35 12.30 -2.37
C VAL A 54 -3.46 11.47 -3.00
N PHE A 55 -3.64 10.23 -2.55
CA PHE A 55 -4.70 9.36 -3.08
C PHE A 55 -6.10 9.91 -2.80
N SER A 56 -6.34 10.55 -1.66
CA SER A 56 -7.61 11.24 -1.41
C SER A 56 -7.88 12.33 -2.47
N VAL A 57 -6.87 13.10 -2.85
CA VAL A 57 -6.99 14.11 -3.93
C VAL A 57 -7.26 13.45 -5.28
N LEU A 58 -6.52 12.39 -5.64
CA LEU A 58 -6.70 11.66 -6.89
C LEU A 58 -8.12 11.10 -7.02
N ILE A 59 -8.65 10.54 -5.94
CA ILE A 59 -9.96 9.89 -5.91
C ILE A 59 -11.12 10.90 -5.89
N PHE A 60 -11.09 11.84 -4.94
CA PHE A 60 -12.26 12.67 -4.65
C PHE A 60 -12.26 14.02 -5.40
N ARG A 61 -11.09 14.56 -5.67
CA ARG A 61 -10.98 15.84 -6.40
C ARG A 61 -10.76 15.61 -7.89
N LEU A 62 -9.82 14.74 -8.27
CA LEU A 62 -9.50 14.47 -9.69
C LEU A 62 -10.35 13.34 -10.29
N ARG A 63 -11.08 12.58 -9.47
CA ARG A 63 -12.01 11.51 -9.88
C ARG A 63 -11.36 10.47 -10.80
N TRP A 64 -10.16 10.05 -10.47
CA TRP A 64 -9.45 9.05 -11.24
C TRP A 64 -10.18 7.70 -11.22
N SER A 65 -10.11 6.99 -12.36
CA SER A 65 -10.63 5.63 -12.48
C SER A 65 -9.75 4.63 -11.74
N GLU A 66 -10.28 3.43 -11.46
CA GLU A 66 -9.57 2.36 -10.76
C GLU A 66 -8.22 2.03 -11.42
N ILE A 67 -8.19 1.93 -12.75
CA ILE A 67 -6.95 1.64 -13.49
C ILE A 67 -5.89 2.74 -13.34
N ARG A 68 -6.29 4.01 -13.31
CA ARG A 68 -5.36 5.12 -13.08
C ARG A 68 -4.83 5.12 -11.65
N LEU A 69 -5.68 4.80 -10.68
CA LEU A 69 -5.28 4.65 -9.29
C LEU A 69 -4.32 3.49 -9.11
N PHE A 70 -4.54 2.37 -9.81
CA PHE A 70 -3.60 1.25 -9.81
C PHE A 70 -2.24 1.65 -10.39
N ALA A 71 -2.23 2.33 -11.54
CA ALA A 71 -0.98 2.86 -12.11
C ALA A 71 -0.26 3.82 -11.14
N ALA A 72 -1.00 4.71 -10.46
CA ALA A 72 -0.44 5.57 -9.43
C ALA A 72 0.13 4.79 -8.24
N THR A 73 -0.53 3.69 -7.84
CA THR A 73 -0.01 2.80 -6.79
C THR A 73 1.32 2.18 -7.21
N LEU A 74 1.44 1.69 -8.46
CA LEU A 74 2.70 1.15 -8.98
C LEU A 74 3.81 2.20 -9.02
N VAL A 75 3.49 3.43 -9.45
CA VAL A 75 4.44 4.55 -9.41
C VAL A 75 4.86 4.86 -7.99
N ALA A 76 3.92 4.88 -7.04
CA ALA A 76 4.22 5.12 -5.63
C ALA A 76 5.13 4.03 -5.05
N ILE A 77 4.87 2.74 -5.35
CA ILE A 77 5.74 1.63 -4.97
C ILE A 77 7.16 1.87 -5.47
N PHE A 78 7.31 2.16 -6.78
CA PHE A 78 8.60 2.42 -7.37
C PHE A 78 9.32 3.59 -6.69
N MET A 79 8.63 4.71 -6.50
CA MET A 79 9.20 5.89 -5.85
C MET A 79 9.62 5.60 -4.41
N VAL A 80 8.78 4.93 -3.63
CA VAL A 80 9.07 4.63 -2.23
C VAL A 80 10.19 3.60 -2.11
N GLU A 81 10.03 2.43 -2.74
CA GLU A 81 10.93 1.30 -2.53
C GLU A 81 12.27 1.44 -3.25
N VAL A 82 12.29 2.06 -4.43
CA VAL A 82 13.51 2.18 -5.25
C VAL A 82 14.20 3.51 -5.03
N VAL A 83 13.45 4.64 -5.17
CA VAL A 83 14.07 5.97 -5.19
C VAL A 83 14.36 6.47 -3.79
N PHE A 84 13.39 6.43 -2.88
CA PHE A 84 13.52 7.03 -1.55
C PHE A 84 14.17 6.09 -0.52
N THR A 85 13.70 4.87 -0.42
CA THR A 85 14.19 3.95 0.61
C THR A 85 15.40 3.15 0.15
N ARG A 86 15.60 3.02 -1.18
CA ARG A 86 16.64 2.15 -1.77
C ARG A 86 16.63 0.78 -1.09
N ASN A 87 15.44 0.20 -0.98
CA ASN A 87 15.25 -1.05 -0.27
C ASN A 87 16.20 -2.12 -0.81
N PRO A 88 17.12 -2.67 0.00
CA PRO A 88 18.11 -3.64 -0.47
C PRO A 88 17.48 -4.86 -1.13
N LEU A 89 16.30 -5.30 -0.68
CA LEU A 89 15.56 -6.42 -1.27
C LEU A 89 15.11 -6.11 -2.70
N VAL A 90 14.80 -4.85 -2.99
CA VAL A 90 14.34 -4.41 -4.32
C VAL A 90 15.52 -4.14 -5.24
N MET A 91 16.64 -3.69 -4.69
CA MET A 91 17.83 -3.29 -5.49
C MET A 91 18.66 -4.46 -5.97
N THR A 92 18.49 -5.67 -5.40
CA THR A 92 19.30 -6.85 -5.73
C THR A 92 18.55 -7.71 -6.75
N PHE A 93 19.03 -7.78 -7.98
CA PHE A 93 18.54 -8.77 -8.96
C PHE A 93 19.02 -10.17 -8.55
N PRO A 94 18.21 -11.20 -8.44
CA PRO A 94 16.82 -11.41 -8.89
C PRO A 94 15.72 -11.01 -7.88
N ALA A 95 16.04 -10.32 -6.80
CA ALA A 95 15.06 -9.97 -5.76
C ALA A 95 13.93 -9.03 -6.26
N LEU A 96 14.15 -8.29 -7.36
CA LEU A 96 13.10 -7.50 -8.02
C LEU A 96 11.85 -8.31 -8.37
N ILE A 97 12.04 -9.57 -8.78
CA ILE A 97 10.94 -10.48 -9.12
C ILE A 97 10.03 -10.74 -7.91
N TRP A 98 10.61 -10.77 -6.69
CA TRP A 98 9.88 -10.99 -5.44
C TRP A 98 9.37 -9.72 -4.81
N ALA A 99 10.19 -8.67 -4.87
CA ALA A 99 9.91 -7.44 -4.15
C ALA A 99 8.72 -6.69 -4.72
N ILE A 100 8.51 -6.69 -6.04
CA ILE A 100 7.37 -6.02 -6.66
C ILE A 100 6.04 -6.68 -6.26
N PRO A 101 5.83 -8.00 -6.40
CA PRO A 101 4.61 -8.65 -5.92
C PRO A 101 4.36 -8.45 -4.42
N LEU A 102 5.39 -8.55 -3.58
CA LEU A 102 5.25 -8.30 -2.15
C LEU A 102 4.85 -6.85 -1.85
N ALA A 103 5.44 -5.88 -2.55
CA ALA A 103 5.05 -4.49 -2.42
C ALA A 103 3.60 -4.26 -2.89
N ILE A 104 3.16 -4.88 -3.98
CA ILE A 104 1.77 -4.84 -4.43
C ILE A 104 0.83 -5.39 -3.34
N MET A 105 1.19 -6.52 -2.69
CA MET A 105 0.40 -7.09 -1.60
C MET A 105 0.22 -6.14 -0.40
N ILE A 106 1.14 -5.20 -0.20
CA ILE A 106 1.07 -4.20 0.86
C ILE A 106 0.34 -2.94 0.37
N TYR A 107 0.76 -2.37 -0.75
CA TYR A 107 0.29 -1.07 -1.22
C TYR A 107 -1.12 -1.10 -1.83
N VAL A 108 -1.53 -2.20 -2.44
CA VAL A 108 -2.88 -2.34 -2.96
C VAL A 108 -3.92 -2.29 -1.84
N PRO A 109 -3.81 -3.06 -0.73
CA PRO A 109 -4.70 -2.89 0.41
C PRO A 109 -4.67 -1.48 1.01
N LEU A 110 -3.49 -0.85 1.12
CA LEU A 110 -3.36 0.51 1.64
C LEU A 110 -4.12 1.55 0.81
N THR A 111 -4.21 1.35 -0.50
CA THR A 111 -4.94 2.24 -1.41
C THR A 111 -6.43 1.90 -1.48
N TYR A 112 -6.74 0.62 -1.67
CA TYR A 112 -8.07 0.18 -2.09
C TYR A 112 -8.99 -0.24 -0.95
N PHE A 113 -8.48 -0.70 0.19
CA PHE A 113 -9.33 -1.04 1.32
C PHE A 113 -10.08 0.18 1.87
N PRO A 114 -9.43 1.34 2.13
CA PRO A 114 -10.16 2.55 2.52
C PRO A 114 -11.14 3.01 1.43
N LEU A 115 -10.75 2.89 0.15
CA LEU A 115 -11.59 3.26 -0.97
C LEU A 115 -12.82 2.35 -1.07
N TRP A 116 -12.64 1.04 -0.94
CA TRP A 116 -13.73 0.07 -0.94
C TRP A 116 -14.71 0.31 0.22
N PHE A 117 -14.21 0.70 1.38
CA PHE A 117 -15.05 1.03 2.53
C PHE A 117 -15.93 2.26 2.27
N VAL A 118 -15.36 3.29 1.60
CA VAL A 118 -16.03 4.59 1.36
C VAL A 118 -16.82 4.62 0.05
N ARG A 119 -16.32 3.93 -0.99
CA ARG A 119 -16.88 3.92 -2.36
C ARG A 119 -16.66 2.57 -3.05
N LYS A 120 -17.46 1.58 -2.71
CA LYS A 120 -17.37 0.20 -3.23
C LYS A 120 -17.39 0.12 -4.76
N GLU A 121 -18.13 1.02 -5.42
CA GLU A 121 -18.30 1.06 -6.88
C GLU A 121 -17.00 1.36 -7.65
N ILE A 122 -16.05 2.03 -7.01
CA ILE A 122 -14.76 2.39 -7.64
C ILE A 122 -13.68 1.33 -7.36
N ALA A 123 -13.81 0.59 -6.29
CA ALA A 123 -12.79 -0.35 -5.82
C ALA A 123 -13.28 -1.80 -5.87
N LYS A 124 -13.89 -2.22 -6.98
CA LYS A 124 -14.49 -3.55 -7.09
C LYS A 124 -13.51 -4.66 -7.48
N HIS A 125 -12.40 -4.32 -8.15
CA HIS A 125 -11.45 -5.30 -8.68
C HIS A 125 -10.20 -5.52 -7.82
N TRP A 126 -10.01 -4.73 -6.75
CA TRP A 126 -8.78 -4.83 -5.95
C TRP A 126 -8.58 -6.19 -5.28
N ILE A 127 -9.67 -6.86 -4.88
CA ILE A 127 -9.60 -8.20 -4.28
C ILE A 127 -9.09 -9.21 -5.31
N LEU A 128 -9.52 -9.09 -6.58
CA LEU A 128 -9.02 -9.93 -7.67
C LEU A 128 -7.53 -9.68 -7.91
N ILE A 129 -7.10 -8.42 -7.99
CA ILE A 129 -5.70 -8.05 -8.16
C ILE A 129 -4.86 -8.63 -7.02
N LEU A 130 -5.31 -8.45 -5.78
CA LEU A 130 -4.62 -8.97 -4.61
C LEU A 130 -4.55 -10.52 -4.64
N GLY A 131 -5.66 -11.18 -4.97
CA GLY A 131 -5.72 -12.65 -5.08
C GLY A 131 -4.76 -13.19 -6.13
N LEU A 132 -4.71 -12.59 -7.31
CA LEU A 132 -3.78 -12.98 -8.38
C LEU A 132 -2.32 -12.78 -7.94
N THR A 133 -2.02 -11.69 -7.24
CA THR A 133 -0.65 -11.43 -6.73
C THR A 133 -0.25 -12.44 -5.65
N VAL A 134 -1.17 -12.83 -4.77
CA VAL A 134 -0.92 -13.88 -3.77
C VAL A 134 -0.60 -15.22 -4.47
N VAL A 135 -1.40 -15.60 -5.48
CA VAL A 135 -1.17 -16.82 -6.25
C VAL A 135 0.20 -16.78 -6.94
N GLU A 136 0.58 -15.65 -7.55
CA GLU A 136 1.89 -15.46 -8.16
C GLU A 136 3.02 -15.67 -7.14
N VAL A 137 2.94 -15.02 -5.98
CA VAL A 137 3.93 -15.17 -4.90
C VAL A 137 4.06 -16.63 -4.45
N VAL A 138 2.93 -17.33 -4.26
CA VAL A 138 2.93 -18.76 -3.87
C VAL A 138 3.60 -19.62 -4.95
N ILE A 139 3.27 -19.43 -6.24
CA ILE A 139 3.89 -20.16 -7.35
C ILE A 139 5.40 -19.91 -7.37
N MET A 140 5.83 -18.67 -7.22
CA MET A 140 7.25 -18.31 -7.18
C MET A 140 7.97 -18.95 -5.99
N MET A 141 7.35 -18.97 -4.80
CA MET A 141 7.90 -19.66 -3.63
C MET A 141 8.10 -21.15 -3.91
N LEU A 142 7.08 -21.82 -4.42
CA LEU A 142 7.18 -23.24 -4.76
C LEU A 142 8.26 -23.53 -5.81
N ALA A 143 8.38 -22.68 -6.83
CA ALA A 143 9.40 -22.83 -7.86
C ALA A 143 10.84 -22.59 -7.34
N THR A 144 11.00 -21.73 -6.34
CA THR A 144 12.31 -21.37 -5.80
C THR A 144 12.76 -22.35 -4.73
N PHE A 145 11.86 -22.72 -3.81
CA PHE A 145 12.18 -23.57 -2.66
C PHE A 145 11.84 -25.04 -2.86
N GLY A 146 11.04 -25.39 -3.88
CA GLY A 146 10.68 -26.76 -4.21
C GLY A 146 11.74 -27.54 -5.00
N ARG A 147 12.86 -26.91 -5.40
CA ARG A 147 13.96 -27.64 -6.06
C ARG A 147 14.76 -28.41 -5.02
N PRO A 148 14.92 -29.75 -5.16
CA PRO A 148 15.81 -30.50 -4.30
C PRO A 148 17.23 -29.90 -4.45
N ARG A 149 17.88 -29.62 -3.33
CA ARG A 149 19.29 -29.22 -3.31
C ARG A 149 20.09 -30.43 -3.78
N SER A 150 20.57 -30.39 -5.02
CA SER A 150 21.52 -31.36 -5.59
C SER A 150 22.89 -31.20 -4.97
#